data_2e8134ab2e5f36fafbf518cc548cad68
#
_entry.id   2e8134ab2e5f36fafbf518cc548cad68
#
_cell.length_a   1.000
_cell.length_b   1.000
_cell.length_c   1.000
_cell.angle_alpha   90.00
_cell.angle_beta   90.00
_cell.angle_gamma   90.00
#
_symmetry.space_group_name_H-M   'P 1'
#
loop_
_entity.id
_entity.type
_entity.pdbx_description
1 polymer ?
#
loop_
_entity_poly.entity_id
_entity_poly.type
_entity_poly.pdbx_seq_one_letter_code
_entity_poly.pdbx_strand_id
1 'polypeptide(L)'
;TTYQNSESTPNSYEEARTLTTVGDHSGAVAMWKGLLEESPNSPEVWRGLGEALLSAGYEDRAKQCFKRAEAIESEPQPESPSEEPNEEDLAEALILAAEDVQSVVTEPDSRGDIDDAVSWYNMGINLLGEGKNDEAISSFEKAIGGCPPSEIELKVKSQNGRGNALYNSGRYSESVVAYHTAIGMDPQSVTGRTLFNMGSSYAAVEMFDDAIKCFTQAIERGLEKQESELCEKQISRCRLLSREQAKRQPRSNS
;
A
#
# COMPACT_ATOMS: atom_id res chain seq x y z
N THR A 1 27.96 39.15 -7.49
CA THR A 1 28.15 37.91 -8.29
C THR A 1 28.36 36.77 -7.32
N THR A 2 27.29 36.14 -6.94
CA THR A 2 27.29 35.02 -5.99
C THR A 2 27.01 33.75 -6.79
N TYR A 3 28.02 32.94 -6.96
CA TYR A 3 27.89 31.58 -7.44
C TYR A 3 27.17 30.78 -6.34
N GLN A 4 25.97 30.32 -6.60
CA GLN A 4 25.36 29.26 -5.80
C GLN A 4 25.88 27.93 -6.36
N ASN A 5 26.79 27.32 -5.62
CA ASN A 5 27.12 25.92 -5.73
C ASN A 5 25.86 25.10 -5.38
N SER A 6 25.38 24.33 -6.31
CA SER A 6 24.43 23.25 -6.03
C SER A 6 25.22 22.14 -5.33
N GLU A 7 25.30 22.20 -4.02
CA GLU A 7 25.69 21.07 -3.19
C GLU A 7 24.54 20.04 -3.26
N SER A 8 24.66 19.05 -4.11
CA SER A 8 23.93 17.79 -3.97
C SER A 8 24.32 17.20 -2.64
N THR A 9 23.41 17.32 -1.68
CA THR A 9 23.70 17.13 -0.27
C THR A 9 23.93 15.65 0.03
N PRO A 10 24.95 15.30 0.83
CA PRO A 10 25.17 13.93 1.34
C PRO A 10 23.95 13.36 2.08
N ASN A 11 22.96 14.17 2.34
CA ASN A 11 21.70 13.81 3.01
C ASN A 11 20.75 12.99 2.12
N SER A 12 20.71 13.23 0.80
CA SER A 12 19.77 12.55 -0.10
C SER A 12 20.11 11.07 -0.30
N TYR A 13 21.39 10.71 -0.31
CA TYR A 13 21.83 9.32 -0.39
C TYR A 13 21.51 8.54 0.89
N GLU A 14 21.75 9.13 2.05
CA GLU A 14 21.44 8.51 3.34
C GLU A 14 19.92 8.36 3.54
N GLU A 15 19.16 9.34 3.09
CA GLU A 15 17.71 9.31 3.15
C GLU A 15 17.13 8.21 2.26
N ALA A 16 17.62 8.08 1.01
CA ALA A 16 17.24 7.02 0.10
C ALA A 16 17.59 5.61 0.64
N ARG A 17 18.77 5.45 1.26
CA ARG A 17 19.17 4.22 1.94
C ARG A 17 18.27 3.91 3.15
N THR A 18 17.94 4.93 3.92
CA THR A 18 17.05 4.79 5.09
C THR A 18 15.68 4.32 4.66
N LEU A 19 15.09 4.89 3.61
CA LEU A 19 13.81 4.45 3.04
C LEU A 19 13.87 2.99 2.58
N THR A 20 14.98 2.58 1.96
CA THR A 20 15.19 1.18 1.55
C THR A 20 15.20 0.24 2.76
N THR A 21 15.86 0.63 3.86
CA THR A 21 15.97 -0.20 5.08
C THR A 21 14.69 -0.23 5.92
N VAL A 22 13.92 0.86 5.92
CA VAL A 22 12.63 0.96 6.63
C VAL A 22 11.50 0.22 5.89
N GLY A 23 11.73 -0.15 4.61
CA GLY A 23 10.75 -0.87 3.81
C GLY A 23 9.75 0.04 3.08
N ASP A 24 10.00 1.35 3.03
CA ASP A 24 9.28 2.24 2.12
C ASP A 24 9.89 2.13 0.71
N HIS A 25 9.52 1.03 0.03
CA HIS A 25 10.08 0.71 -1.28
C HIS A 25 9.73 1.75 -2.34
N SER A 26 8.52 2.32 -2.31
CA SER A 26 8.10 3.33 -3.28
C SER A 26 8.82 4.66 -3.07
N GLY A 27 8.97 5.10 -1.83
CA GLY A 27 9.75 6.28 -1.48
C GLY A 27 11.23 6.13 -1.82
N ALA A 28 11.82 4.96 -1.51
CA ALA A 28 13.21 4.65 -1.83
C ALA A 28 13.47 4.70 -3.35
N VAL A 29 12.66 4.01 -4.14
CA VAL A 29 12.78 4.00 -5.61
C VAL A 29 12.63 5.40 -6.19
N ALA A 30 11.65 6.19 -5.73
CA ALA A 30 11.45 7.56 -6.21
C ALA A 30 12.67 8.45 -5.91
N MET A 31 13.26 8.31 -4.71
CA MET A 31 14.43 9.10 -4.31
C MET A 31 15.69 8.70 -5.06
N TRP A 32 15.97 7.40 -5.21
CA TRP A 32 17.09 6.91 -6.02
C TRP A 32 17.00 7.33 -7.49
N LYS A 33 15.78 7.51 -8.02
CA LYS A 33 15.56 8.03 -9.36
C LYS A 33 15.89 9.51 -9.47
N GLY A 34 15.46 10.32 -8.52
CA GLY A 34 15.86 11.74 -8.49
C GLY A 34 17.40 11.88 -8.47
N LEU A 35 18.08 11.01 -7.70
CA LEU A 35 19.53 10.96 -7.67
C LEU A 35 20.13 10.49 -9.00
N LEU A 36 19.45 9.60 -9.72
CA LEU A 36 19.90 9.14 -11.03
C LEU A 36 19.77 10.24 -12.11
N GLU A 37 18.75 11.09 -12.03
CA GLU A 37 18.60 12.26 -12.90
C GLU A 37 19.73 13.29 -12.66
N GLU A 38 20.18 13.43 -11.40
CA GLU A 38 21.32 14.30 -11.05
C GLU A 38 22.69 13.70 -11.38
N SER A 39 22.80 12.36 -11.31
CA SER A 39 24.07 11.65 -11.46
C SER A 39 23.91 10.31 -12.20
N PRO A 40 23.62 10.34 -13.51
CA PRO A 40 23.28 9.14 -14.30
C PRO A 40 24.43 8.14 -14.45
N ASN A 41 25.68 8.60 -14.30
CA ASN A 41 26.90 7.77 -14.41
C ASN A 41 27.48 7.41 -13.03
N SER A 42 26.72 7.51 -11.94
CA SER A 42 27.15 7.10 -10.61
C SER A 42 26.84 5.62 -10.37
N PRO A 43 27.86 4.74 -10.25
CA PRO A 43 27.62 3.32 -9.94
C PRO A 43 26.93 3.14 -8.58
N GLU A 44 27.16 4.08 -7.64
CA GLU A 44 26.51 4.03 -6.33
C GLU A 44 25.00 4.24 -6.41
N VAL A 45 24.55 5.15 -7.27
CA VAL A 45 23.12 5.40 -7.50
C VAL A 45 22.43 4.19 -8.13
N TRP A 46 23.08 3.59 -9.14
CA TRP A 46 22.58 2.37 -9.77
C TRP A 46 22.51 1.19 -8.80
N ARG A 47 23.49 1.05 -7.89
CA ARG A 47 23.43 0.03 -6.84
C ARG A 47 22.31 0.29 -5.84
N GLY A 48 22.18 1.53 -5.36
CA GLY A 48 21.11 1.90 -4.44
C GLY A 48 19.71 1.66 -5.02
N LEU A 49 19.51 2.00 -6.29
CA LEU A 49 18.26 1.69 -7.00
C LEU A 49 18.06 0.18 -7.12
N GLY A 50 19.12 -0.59 -7.43
CA GLY A 50 19.05 -2.05 -7.48
C GLY A 50 18.69 -2.67 -6.14
N GLU A 51 19.25 -2.18 -5.03
CA GLU A 51 18.91 -2.63 -3.67
C GLU A 51 17.45 -2.32 -3.31
N ALA A 52 16.97 -1.13 -3.65
CA ALA A 52 15.57 -0.75 -3.42
C ALA A 52 14.61 -1.62 -4.23
N LEU A 53 14.92 -1.89 -5.50
CA LEU A 53 14.13 -2.78 -6.36
C LEU A 53 14.17 -4.23 -5.88
N LEU A 54 15.32 -4.72 -5.41
CA LEU A 54 15.45 -6.07 -4.85
C LEU A 54 14.61 -6.23 -3.58
N SER A 55 14.64 -5.23 -2.69
CA SER A 55 13.82 -5.19 -1.47
C SER A 55 12.32 -5.11 -1.78
N ALA A 56 11.97 -4.50 -2.91
CA ALA A 56 10.59 -4.45 -3.42
C ALA A 56 10.14 -5.74 -4.14
N GLY A 57 11.04 -6.74 -4.30
CA GLY A 57 10.74 -8.02 -4.96
C GLY A 57 10.94 -8.02 -6.47
N TYR A 58 11.55 -6.98 -7.06
CA TYR A 58 11.81 -6.87 -8.50
C TYR A 58 13.21 -7.37 -8.86
N GLU A 59 13.45 -8.67 -8.70
CA GLU A 59 14.79 -9.29 -8.85
C GLU A 59 15.44 -9.07 -10.22
N ASP A 60 14.68 -9.18 -11.31
CA ASP A 60 15.25 -9.08 -12.67
C ASP A 60 15.69 -7.65 -12.98
N ARG A 61 14.98 -6.66 -12.47
CA ARG A 61 15.32 -5.25 -12.61
C ARG A 61 16.49 -4.85 -11.73
N ALA A 62 16.51 -5.37 -10.51
CA ALA A 62 17.65 -5.20 -9.62
C ALA A 62 18.94 -5.72 -10.27
N LYS A 63 18.89 -6.88 -10.94
CA LYS A 63 20.03 -7.44 -11.70
C LYS A 63 20.49 -6.51 -12.84
N GLN A 64 19.56 -5.87 -13.54
CA GLN A 64 19.90 -4.90 -14.60
C GLN A 64 20.59 -3.66 -14.03
N CYS A 65 20.09 -3.11 -12.92
CA CYS A 65 20.74 -1.99 -12.23
C CYS A 65 22.15 -2.33 -11.76
N PHE A 66 22.35 -3.51 -11.16
CA PHE A 66 23.68 -3.97 -10.74
C PHE A 66 24.61 -4.17 -11.93
N LYS A 67 24.12 -4.73 -13.03
CA LYS A 67 24.90 -4.89 -14.27
C LYS A 67 25.32 -3.54 -14.85
N ARG A 68 24.44 -2.53 -14.79
CA ARG A 68 24.79 -1.17 -15.24
C ARG A 68 25.82 -0.53 -14.33
N ALA A 69 25.70 -0.67 -13.03
CA ALA A 69 26.70 -0.20 -12.06
C ALA A 69 28.09 -0.81 -12.35
N GLU A 70 28.14 -2.11 -12.61
CA GLU A 70 29.36 -2.85 -12.93
C GLU A 70 29.96 -2.41 -14.29
N ALA A 71 29.12 -2.15 -15.29
CA ALA A 71 29.53 -1.64 -16.59
C ALA A 71 30.21 -0.25 -16.43
N ILE A 72 29.62 0.66 -15.68
CA ILE A 72 30.16 2.00 -15.41
C ILE A 72 31.50 1.91 -14.70
N GLU A 73 31.70 0.96 -13.77
CA GLU A 73 32.98 0.75 -13.07
C GLU A 73 34.06 0.10 -13.93
N SER A 74 33.65 -0.70 -14.92
CA SER A 74 34.59 -1.41 -15.80
C SER A 74 35.01 -0.58 -17.03
N GLU A 75 34.37 0.55 -17.31
CA GLU A 75 34.81 1.48 -18.34
C GLU A 75 36.06 2.21 -17.86
N PRO A 76 37.18 2.21 -18.61
CA PRO A 76 38.40 2.98 -18.24
C PRO A 76 38.03 4.47 -18.29
N GLN A 77 38.14 5.14 -17.13
CA GLN A 77 37.88 6.58 -17.03
C GLN A 77 38.74 7.35 -18.02
N PRO A 78 38.20 8.16 -18.93
CA PRO A 78 38.97 9.09 -19.71
C PRO A 78 39.46 10.21 -18.79
N GLU A 79 40.76 10.38 -18.71
CA GLU A 79 41.40 11.54 -18.11
C GLU A 79 41.06 12.77 -18.95
N SER A 80 40.05 13.53 -18.60
CA SER A 80 39.87 14.99 -18.78
C SER A 80 38.39 15.38 -18.90
N PRO A 81 37.97 16.54 -18.37
CA PRO A 81 36.57 16.97 -18.36
C PRO A 81 36.26 17.71 -19.66
N SER A 82 35.72 17.07 -20.64
CA SER A 82 35.01 17.71 -21.76
C SER A 82 34.35 16.70 -22.71
N GLU A 83 33.30 16.07 -22.27
CA GLU A 83 32.21 15.67 -23.17
C GLU A 83 30.95 15.64 -22.33
N GLU A 84 30.03 16.54 -22.68
CA GLU A 84 28.67 16.50 -22.16
C GLU A 84 28.09 15.13 -22.47
N PRO A 85 27.33 14.48 -21.56
CA PRO A 85 26.74 13.18 -21.81
C PRO A 85 25.92 13.26 -23.09
N ASN A 86 26.14 12.34 -24.01
CA ASN A 86 25.40 12.28 -25.26
C ASN A 86 23.91 12.21 -24.91
N GLU A 87 23.11 13.10 -25.47
CA GLU A 87 21.65 13.17 -25.22
C GLU A 87 20.95 11.83 -25.50
N GLU A 88 21.54 10.97 -26.36
CA GLU A 88 21.03 9.63 -26.65
C GLU A 88 21.25 8.66 -25.49
N ASP A 89 22.40 8.69 -24.78
CA ASP A 89 22.67 7.82 -23.63
C ASP A 89 21.84 8.26 -22.40
N LEU A 90 21.62 9.57 -22.25
CA LEU A 90 20.74 10.11 -21.22
C LEU A 90 19.27 9.77 -21.51
N ALA A 91 18.88 9.85 -22.81
CA ALA A 91 17.54 9.49 -23.23
C ALA A 91 17.28 7.99 -23.06
N GLU A 92 18.24 7.12 -23.37
CA GLU A 92 18.13 5.67 -23.18
C GLU A 92 18.09 5.30 -21.71
N ALA A 93 18.90 5.94 -20.84
CA ALA A 93 18.87 5.78 -19.40
C ALA A 93 17.56 6.31 -18.79
N LEU A 94 17.06 7.44 -19.28
CA LEU A 94 15.78 8.02 -18.88
C LEU A 94 14.59 7.18 -19.40
N ILE A 95 14.67 6.61 -20.58
CA ILE A 95 13.66 5.70 -21.12
C ILE A 95 13.66 4.40 -20.32
N LEU A 96 14.81 3.80 -20.03
CA LEU A 96 14.92 2.62 -19.18
C LEU A 96 14.43 2.88 -17.76
N ALA A 97 14.76 4.04 -17.21
CA ALA A 97 14.29 4.48 -15.91
C ALA A 97 12.82 4.96 -15.96
N ALA A 98 12.35 5.56 -17.04
CA ALA A 98 10.97 6.01 -17.21
C ALA A 98 10.02 4.88 -17.56
N GLU A 99 10.42 3.91 -18.37
CA GLU A 99 9.66 2.69 -18.61
C GLU A 99 9.46 1.92 -17.30
N ASP A 100 10.45 1.96 -16.40
CA ASP A 100 10.37 1.30 -15.11
C ASP A 100 9.50 2.00 -14.08
N VAL A 101 9.29 3.31 -14.15
CA VAL A 101 8.45 4.06 -13.21
C VAL A 101 7.08 4.39 -13.73
N GLN A 102 6.92 4.54 -15.02
CA GLN A 102 5.59 4.48 -15.60
C GLN A 102 4.93 3.13 -15.31
N SER A 103 5.69 2.06 -15.17
CA SER A 103 5.16 0.76 -14.76
C SER A 103 4.86 0.65 -13.26
N VAL A 104 5.35 1.55 -12.42
CA VAL A 104 5.03 1.61 -10.98
C VAL A 104 3.97 2.68 -10.68
N VAL A 105 3.82 3.72 -11.50
CA VAL A 105 2.91 4.86 -11.25
C VAL A 105 1.82 5.00 -12.31
N THR A 106 2.05 4.55 -13.55
CA THR A 106 1.07 4.61 -14.62
C THR A 106 1.34 3.51 -15.61
N GLU A 107 1.06 2.30 -15.26
CA GLU A 107 0.66 1.42 -16.27
C GLU A 107 -0.40 0.53 -15.80
N PRO A 108 -1.52 0.74 -16.34
CA PRO A 108 -2.47 -0.30 -16.46
C PRO A 108 -2.19 -0.98 -17.78
N ASP A 109 -1.21 -1.81 -17.90
CA ASP A 109 -1.40 -2.85 -18.85
C ASP A 109 -0.53 -4.06 -18.55
N SER A 110 -1.20 -5.18 -18.41
CA SER A 110 -0.68 -6.55 -18.45
C SER A 110 0.14 -7.05 -17.25
N ARG A 111 -0.09 -6.55 -16.03
CA ARG A 111 0.52 -7.25 -14.89
C ARG A 111 -0.43 -7.44 -13.75
N GLY A 112 -1.07 -8.41 -13.89
CA GLY A 112 -2.14 -9.09 -13.22
C GLY A 112 -3.13 -9.35 -14.30
N ASP A 113 -3.08 -10.52 -14.86
CA ASP A 113 -4.23 -11.02 -15.57
C ASP A 113 -5.38 -10.84 -14.60
N ILE A 114 -6.41 -10.13 -15.02
CA ILE A 114 -7.60 -9.96 -14.18
C ILE A 114 -8.06 -11.32 -13.70
N ASP A 115 -7.85 -12.36 -14.48
CA ASP A 115 -8.14 -13.76 -14.14
C ASP A 115 -7.30 -14.24 -12.95
N ASP A 116 -6.03 -13.83 -12.84
CA ASP A 116 -5.19 -14.11 -11.68
C ASP A 116 -5.69 -13.40 -10.44
N ALA A 117 -6.03 -12.11 -10.53
CA ALA A 117 -6.57 -11.34 -9.41
C ALA A 117 -7.92 -11.89 -8.93
N VAL A 118 -8.80 -12.29 -9.87
CA VAL A 118 -10.07 -12.97 -9.57
C VAL A 118 -9.82 -14.33 -8.92
N SER A 119 -8.84 -15.08 -9.40
CA SER A 119 -8.46 -16.39 -8.85
C SER A 119 -7.98 -16.25 -7.40
N TRP A 120 -7.11 -15.28 -7.12
CA TRP A 120 -6.66 -14.98 -5.75
C TRP A 120 -7.79 -14.52 -4.85
N TYR A 121 -8.71 -13.68 -5.35
CA TYR A 121 -9.89 -13.26 -4.61
C TYR A 121 -10.77 -14.46 -4.24
N ASN A 122 -11.07 -15.34 -5.20
CA ASN A 122 -11.88 -16.55 -4.96
C ASN A 122 -11.19 -17.50 -3.97
N MET A 123 -9.88 -17.66 -4.07
CA MET A 123 -9.09 -18.42 -3.09
C MET A 123 -9.22 -17.82 -1.69
N GLY A 124 -9.12 -16.50 -1.56
CA GLY A 124 -9.31 -15.79 -0.30
C GLY A 124 -10.69 -16.05 0.32
N ILE A 125 -11.75 -16.02 -0.49
CA ILE A 125 -13.12 -16.33 -0.05
C ILE A 125 -13.23 -17.78 0.46
N ASN A 126 -12.67 -18.74 -0.27
CA ASN A 126 -12.69 -20.15 0.13
C ASN A 126 -11.93 -20.38 1.46
N LEU A 127 -10.72 -19.83 1.57
CA LEU A 127 -9.90 -19.91 2.78
C LEU A 127 -10.58 -19.26 3.99
N LEU A 128 -11.25 -18.11 3.77
CA LEU A 128 -12.05 -17.44 4.80
C LEU A 128 -13.19 -18.34 5.27
N GLY A 129 -13.88 -19.03 4.35
CA GLY A 129 -14.93 -19.99 4.66
C GLY A 129 -14.43 -21.22 5.44
N GLU A 130 -13.17 -21.62 5.22
CA GLU A 130 -12.49 -22.69 5.95
C GLU A 130 -11.92 -22.25 7.31
N GLY A 131 -11.99 -20.96 7.65
CA GLY A 131 -11.41 -20.37 8.86
C GLY A 131 -9.89 -20.20 8.81
N LYS A 132 -9.26 -20.36 7.65
CA LYS A 132 -7.82 -20.15 7.40
C LYS A 132 -7.56 -18.66 7.15
N ASN A 133 -7.73 -17.85 8.20
CA ASN A 133 -7.79 -16.39 8.08
C ASN A 133 -6.48 -15.76 7.59
N ASP A 134 -5.31 -16.23 8.04
CA ASP A 134 -4.01 -15.66 7.64
C ASP A 134 -3.69 -15.97 6.17
N GLU A 135 -4.03 -17.17 5.69
CA GLU A 135 -3.90 -17.53 4.29
C GLU A 135 -4.90 -16.74 3.41
N ALA A 136 -6.11 -16.49 3.92
CA ALA A 136 -7.11 -15.65 3.27
C ALA A 136 -6.61 -14.19 3.13
N ILE A 137 -6.01 -13.62 4.19
CA ILE A 137 -5.41 -12.27 4.16
C ILE A 137 -4.37 -12.20 3.02
N SER A 138 -3.43 -13.15 2.97
CA SER A 138 -2.39 -13.20 1.94
C SER A 138 -2.98 -13.31 0.53
N SER A 139 -4.04 -14.10 0.36
CA SER A 139 -4.72 -14.26 -0.94
C SER A 139 -5.42 -12.96 -1.37
N PHE A 140 -6.10 -12.27 -0.46
CA PHE A 140 -6.71 -10.97 -0.76
C PHE A 140 -5.65 -9.90 -1.07
N GLU A 141 -4.52 -9.89 -0.39
CA GLU A 141 -3.41 -8.98 -0.68
C GLU A 141 -2.83 -9.20 -2.08
N LYS A 142 -2.68 -10.45 -2.51
CA LYS A 142 -2.29 -10.78 -3.88
C LYS A 142 -3.34 -10.32 -4.90
N ALA A 143 -4.63 -10.51 -4.60
CA ALA A 143 -5.71 -10.03 -5.45
C ALA A 143 -5.67 -8.50 -5.59
N ILE A 144 -5.43 -7.76 -4.49
CA ILE A 144 -5.34 -6.29 -4.50
C ILE A 144 -4.12 -5.83 -5.31
N GLY A 145 -2.96 -6.45 -5.08
CA GLY A 145 -1.71 -6.09 -5.75
C GLY A 145 -1.68 -6.46 -7.24
N GLY A 146 -2.32 -7.57 -7.62
CA GLY A 146 -2.41 -8.02 -9.00
C GLY A 146 -3.57 -7.42 -9.80
N CYS A 147 -4.47 -6.68 -9.15
CA CYS A 147 -5.67 -6.16 -9.77
C CYS A 147 -5.36 -4.89 -10.57
N PRO A 148 -5.75 -4.80 -11.86
CA PRO A 148 -5.60 -3.59 -12.65
C PRO A 148 -6.23 -2.36 -11.98
N PRO A 149 -5.69 -1.13 -12.19
CA PRO A 149 -6.24 0.09 -11.62
C PRO A 149 -7.70 0.35 -12.00
N SER A 150 -8.13 -0.08 -13.18
CA SER A 150 -9.50 0.04 -13.69
C SER A 150 -10.51 -0.80 -12.91
N GLU A 151 -10.07 -1.90 -12.29
CA GLU A 151 -10.92 -2.88 -11.64
C GLU A 151 -11.17 -2.52 -10.16
N ILE A 152 -11.73 -1.34 -9.93
CA ILE A 152 -11.99 -0.81 -8.58
C ILE A 152 -12.91 -1.73 -7.78
N GLU A 153 -13.93 -2.32 -8.44
CA GLU A 153 -14.89 -3.21 -7.78
C GLU A 153 -14.21 -4.43 -7.16
N LEU A 154 -13.29 -5.07 -7.90
CA LEU A 154 -12.54 -6.23 -7.39
C LEU A 154 -11.61 -5.84 -6.25
N LYS A 155 -10.96 -4.67 -6.33
CA LYS A 155 -10.14 -4.13 -5.23
C LYS A 155 -10.96 -3.89 -3.97
N VAL A 156 -12.13 -3.26 -4.10
CA VAL A 156 -13.06 -3.02 -2.98
C VAL A 156 -13.51 -4.33 -2.36
N LYS A 157 -13.91 -5.31 -3.17
CA LYS A 157 -14.32 -6.64 -2.70
C LYS A 157 -13.17 -7.34 -1.96
N SER A 158 -11.95 -7.26 -2.50
CA SER A 158 -10.75 -7.85 -1.90
C SER A 158 -10.39 -7.19 -0.58
N GLN A 159 -10.46 -5.86 -0.49
CA GLN A 159 -10.26 -5.13 0.77
C GLN A 159 -11.32 -5.48 1.83
N ASN A 160 -12.58 -5.62 1.43
CA ASN A 160 -13.63 -6.07 2.34
C ASN A 160 -13.39 -7.50 2.83
N GLY A 161 -13.00 -8.41 1.93
CA GLY A 161 -12.62 -9.78 2.28
C GLY A 161 -11.43 -9.83 3.25
N ARG A 162 -10.41 -9.02 2.98
CA ARG A 162 -9.25 -8.86 3.87
C ARG A 162 -9.68 -8.33 5.24
N GLY A 163 -10.56 -7.34 5.28
CA GLY A 163 -11.13 -6.81 6.53
C GLY A 163 -11.84 -7.90 7.35
N ASN A 164 -12.63 -8.76 6.69
CA ASN A 164 -13.30 -9.89 7.34
C ASN A 164 -12.29 -10.91 7.92
N ALA A 165 -11.27 -11.25 7.15
CA ALA A 165 -10.23 -12.20 7.58
C ALA A 165 -9.42 -11.66 8.77
N LEU A 166 -9.05 -10.37 8.74
CA LEU A 166 -8.39 -9.67 9.84
C LEU A 166 -9.25 -9.63 11.11
N TYR A 167 -10.57 -9.37 10.97
CA TYR A 167 -11.49 -9.42 12.10
C TYR A 167 -11.53 -10.82 12.72
N ASN A 168 -11.65 -11.87 11.90
CA ASN A 168 -11.68 -13.25 12.38
C ASN A 168 -10.35 -13.69 13.03
N SER A 169 -9.23 -13.11 12.61
CA SER A 169 -7.91 -13.31 13.25
C SER A 169 -7.71 -12.49 14.53
N GLY A 170 -8.70 -11.69 14.95
CA GLY A 170 -8.56 -10.80 16.10
C GLY A 170 -7.73 -9.53 15.85
N ARG A 171 -7.33 -9.28 14.61
CA ARG A 171 -6.56 -8.09 14.19
C ARG A 171 -7.50 -6.91 13.88
N TYR A 172 -8.27 -6.51 14.90
CA TYR A 172 -9.41 -5.59 14.74
C TYR A 172 -9.03 -4.21 14.23
N SER A 173 -7.93 -3.63 14.69
CA SER A 173 -7.46 -2.31 14.24
C SER A 173 -7.12 -2.33 12.75
N GLU A 174 -6.47 -3.37 12.28
CA GLU A 174 -6.13 -3.54 10.86
C GLU A 174 -7.37 -3.82 10.01
N SER A 175 -8.34 -4.54 10.57
CA SER A 175 -9.64 -4.76 9.93
C SER A 175 -10.36 -3.43 9.67
N VAL A 176 -10.37 -2.52 10.65
CA VAL A 176 -10.93 -1.15 10.48
C VAL A 176 -10.23 -0.41 9.33
N VAL A 177 -8.90 -0.46 9.26
CA VAL A 177 -8.14 0.17 8.17
C VAL A 177 -8.52 -0.42 6.81
N ALA A 178 -8.65 -1.74 6.70
CA ALA A 178 -9.03 -2.40 5.45
C ALA A 178 -10.41 -1.94 4.96
N TYR A 179 -11.41 -1.86 5.86
CA TYR A 179 -12.74 -1.34 5.50
C TYR A 179 -12.71 0.14 5.10
N HIS A 180 -11.96 0.98 5.83
CA HIS A 180 -11.80 2.39 5.44
C HIS A 180 -11.15 2.53 4.06
N THR A 181 -10.16 1.71 3.74
CA THR A 181 -9.53 1.69 2.42
C THR A 181 -10.55 1.33 1.34
N ALA A 182 -11.37 0.30 1.56
CA ALA A 182 -12.43 -0.09 0.63
C ALA A 182 -13.44 1.05 0.40
N ILE A 183 -13.89 1.69 1.49
CA ILE A 183 -14.82 2.83 1.44
C ILE A 183 -14.21 4.03 0.70
N GLY A 184 -12.93 4.30 0.93
CA GLY A 184 -12.21 5.38 0.26
C GLY A 184 -12.03 5.16 -1.24
N MET A 185 -11.94 3.90 -1.68
CA MET A 185 -11.84 3.54 -3.11
C MET A 185 -13.17 3.77 -3.83
N ASP A 186 -14.28 3.32 -3.26
CA ASP A 186 -15.62 3.53 -3.80
C ASP A 186 -16.68 3.63 -2.69
N PRO A 187 -17.04 4.87 -2.30
CA PRO A 187 -18.08 5.09 -1.29
C PRO A 187 -19.46 4.58 -1.70
N GLN A 188 -19.72 4.42 -2.99
CA GLN A 188 -21.02 3.97 -3.49
C GLN A 188 -21.21 2.46 -3.34
N SER A 189 -20.13 1.69 -3.37
CA SER A 189 -20.15 0.23 -3.22
C SER A 189 -20.28 -0.23 -1.76
N VAL A 190 -20.30 0.70 -0.80
CA VAL A 190 -20.44 0.38 0.64
C VAL A 190 -21.81 -0.23 0.91
N THR A 191 -21.82 -1.49 1.29
CA THR A 191 -23.04 -2.22 1.66
C THR A 191 -23.35 -2.12 3.15
N GLY A 192 -24.60 -2.37 3.54
CA GLY A 192 -24.97 -2.49 4.95
C GLY A 192 -24.12 -3.55 5.68
N ARG A 193 -23.77 -4.66 5.01
CA ARG A 193 -22.93 -5.71 5.57
C ARG A 193 -21.50 -5.25 5.82
N THR A 194 -20.89 -4.48 4.90
CA THR A 194 -19.56 -3.88 5.11
C THR A 194 -19.54 -3.00 6.37
N LEU A 195 -20.57 -2.14 6.51
CA LEU A 195 -20.70 -1.27 7.67
C LEU A 195 -20.95 -2.04 8.98
N PHE A 196 -21.73 -3.12 8.92
CA PHE A 196 -21.94 -4.01 10.06
C PHE A 196 -20.62 -4.63 10.54
N ASN A 197 -19.82 -5.17 9.61
CA ASN A 197 -18.54 -5.80 9.93
C ASN A 197 -17.52 -4.77 10.47
N MET A 198 -17.49 -3.56 9.89
CA MET A 198 -16.67 -2.46 10.36
C MET A 198 -17.09 -2.02 11.77
N GLY A 199 -18.38 -1.91 12.02
CA GLY A 199 -18.93 -1.60 13.35
C GLY A 199 -18.54 -2.66 14.39
N SER A 200 -18.54 -3.93 14.00
CA SER A 200 -18.08 -5.03 14.85
C SER A 200 -16.59 -4.92 15.20
N SER A 201 -15.77 -4.51 14.22
CA SER A 201 -14.33 -4.27 14.43
C SER A 201 -14.11 -3.07 15.38
N TYR A 202 -14.85 -1.97 15.20
CA TYR A 202 -14.80 -0.83 16.11
C TYR A 202 -15.22 -1.20 17.55
N ALA A 203 -16.28 -1.99 17.69
CA ALA A 203 -16.72 -2.45 19.00
C ALA A 203 -15.66 -3.33 19.70
N ALA A 204 -14.93 -4.14 18.92
CA ALA A 204 -13.86 -5.00 19.44
C ALA A 204 -12.63 -4.20 19.93
N VAL A 205 -12.36 -3.04 19.36
CA VAL A 205 -11.30 -2.10 19.82
C VAL A 205 -11.83 -1.05 20.80
N GLU A 206 -13.02 -1.25 21.34
CA GLU A 206 -13.69 -0.37 22.32
C GLU A 206 -13.98 1.06 21.82
N MET A 207 -14.00 1.27 20.51
CA MET A 207 -14.44 2.52 19.87
C MET A 207 -15.97 2.50 19.71
N PHE A 208 -16.69 2.53 20.84
CA PHE A 208 -18.13 2.26 20.87
C PHE A 208 -18.96 3.29 20.12
N ASP A 209 -18.57 4.57 20.13
CA ASP A 209 -19.33 5.62 19.43
C ASP A 209 -19.23 5.48 17.91
N ASP A 210 -18.07 5.09 17.38
CA ASP A 210 -17.89 4.80 15.95
C ASP A 210 -18.56 3.49 15.55
N ALA A 211 -18.55 2.48 16.42
CA ALA A 211 -19.33 1.26 16.21
C ALA A 211 -20.83 1.56 16.08
N ILE A 212 -21.38 2.40 16.96
CA ILE A 212 -22.81 2.81 16.91
C ILE A 212 -23.13 3.51 15.58
N LYS A 213 -22.27 4.43 15.11
CA LYS A 213 -22.43 5.11 13.81
C LYS A 213 -22.47 4.09 12.68
N CYS A 214 -21.51 3.15 12.64
CA CYS A 214 -21.44 2.13 11.60
C CYS A 214 -22.68 1.23 11.61
N PHE A 215 -23.14 0.73 12.75
CA PHE A 215 -24.34 -0.09 12.84
C PHE A 215 -25.61 0.68 12.46
N THR A 216 -25.72 1.96 12.81
CA THR A 216 -26.84 2.81 12.39
C THR A 216 -26.88 2.98 10.87
N GLN A 217 -25.73 3.32 10.27
CA GLN A 217 -25.60 3.44 8.82
C GLN A 217 -25.83 2.10 8.10
N ALA A 218 -25.44 0.97 8.73
CA ALA A 218 -25.69 -0.36 8.17
C ALA A 218 -27.18 -0.63 8.00
N ILE A 219 -28.00 -0.27 8.99
CA ILE A 219 -29.46 -0.39 8.92
C ILE A 219 -30.01 0.51 7.82
N GLU A 220 -29.55 1.77 7.73
CA GLU A 220 -29.98 2.73 6.72
C GLU A 220 -29.65 2.30 5.28
N ARG A 221 -28.56 1.56 5.09
CA ARG A 221 -28.12 1.02 3.79
C ARG A 221 -28.89 -0.24 3.36
N GLY A 222 -29.81 -0.74 4.20
CA GLY A 222 -30.66 -1.86 3.91
C GLY A 222 -29.98 -3.21 4.23
N LEU A 223 -30.24 -3.69 5.42
CA LEU A 223 -29.93 -5.05 5.87
C LEU A 223 -31.20 -5.89 5.89
N GLU A 224 -31.04 -7.21 5.84
CA GLU A 224 -32.14 -8.11 6.12
C GLU A 224 -32.64 -7.90 7.56
N LYS A 225 -33.93 -8.25 7.78
CA LYS A 225 -34.58 -8.01 9.07
C LYS A 225 -33.79 -8.56 10.26
N GLN A 226 -33.29 -9.78 10.14
CA GLN A 226 -32.49 -10.42 11.20
C GLN A 226 -31.18 -9.69 11.48
N GLU A 227 -30.52 -9.20 10.43
CA GLU A 227 -29.29 -8.43 10.55
C GLU A 227 -29.53 -7.05 11.15
N SER A 228 -30.65 -6.39 10.79
CA SER A 228 -31.07 -5.12 11.37
C SER A 228 -31.36 -5.26 12.87
N GLU A 229 -32.07 -6.30 13.28
CA GLU A 229 -32.33 -6.60 14.70
C GLU A 229 -31.02 -6.87 15.46
N LEU A 230 -30.03 -7.52 14.81
CA LEU A 230 -28.70 -7.72 15.41
C LEU A 230 -27.96 -6.39 15.57
N CYS A 231 -28.00 -5.50 14.57
CA CYS A 231 -27.46 -4.15 14.69
C CYS A 231 -28.03 -3.39 15.87
N GLU A 232 -29.35 -3.40 16.05
CA GLU A 232 -30.02 -2.72 17.19
C GLU A 232 -29.53 -3.25 18.55
N LYS A 233 -29.36 -4.58 18.65
CA LYS A 233 -28.80 -5.20 19.85
C LYS A 233 -27.35 -4.74 20.09
N GLN A 234 -26.53 -4.71 19.05
CA GLN A 234 -25.14 -4.24 19.15
C GLN A 234 -25.07 -2.75 19.50
N ILE A 235 -25.90 -1.90 18.92
CA ILE A 235 -26.03 -0.48 19.27
C ILE A 235 -26.34 -0.32 20.76
N SER A 236 -27.33 -1.06 21.25
CA SER A 236 -27.73 -1.02 22.66
C SER A 236 -26.60 -1.44 23.58
N ARG A 237 -25.87 -2.51 23.21
CA ARG A 237 -24.68 -2.97 23.95
C ARG A 237 -23.55 -1.94 23.95
N CYS A 238 -23.25 -1.37 22.78
CA CYS A 238 -22.19 -0.34 22.66
C CYS A 238 -22.53 0.91 23.48
N ARG A 239 -23.79 1.35 23.50
CA ARG A 239 -24.25 2.47 24.33
C ARG A 239 -24.04 2.22 25.81
N LEU A 240 -24.29 0.99 26.28
CA LEU A 240 -24.04 0.62 27.68
C LEU A 240 -22.55 0.68 27.99
N LEU A 241 -21.70 0.04 27.13
CA LEU A 241 -20.25 -0.03 27.31
C LEU A 241 -19.59 1.35 27.24
N SER A 242 -20.03 2.22 26.31
CA SER A 242 -19.54 3.61 26.21
C SER A 242 -19.81 4.40 27.50
N ARG A 243 -21.00 4.24 28.10
CA ARG A 243 -21.32 4.87 29.38
C ARG A 243 -20.48 4.34 30.53
N GLU A 244 -20.18 3.06 30.56
CA GLU A 244 -19.30 2.45 31.56
C GLU A 244 -17.85 2.91 31.39
N GLN A 245 -17.37 2.97 30.14
CA GLN A 245 -16.05 3.49 29.84
C GLN A 245 -15.89 4.95 30.31
N ALA A 246 -16.88 5.79 30.02
CA ALA A 246 -16.89 7.19 30.46
C ALA A 246 -16.88 7.34 32.01
N LYS A 247 -17.48 6.40 32.74
CA LYS A 247 -17.42 6.41 34.23
C LYS A 247 -16.05 6.00 34.79
N ARG A 248 -15.29 5.17 34.04
CA ARG A 248 -13.95 4.69 34.42
C ARG A 248 -12.86 5.71 34.14
N GLN A 249 -13.07 6.60 33.16
CA GLN A 249 -12.11 7.67 32.88
C GLN A 249 -12.16 8.68 34.05
N PRO A 250 -11.04 8.92 34.77
CA PRO A 250 -11.03 9.95 35.82
C PRO A 250 -11.33 11.30 35.14
N ARG A 251 -12.29 12.04 35.74
CA ARG A 251 -12.50 13.44 35.36
C ARG A 251 -11.17 14.17 35.54
N SER A 252 -10.47 14.45 34.44
CA SER A 252 -9.36 15.39 34.46
C SER A 252 -9.97 16.74 34.83
N ASN A 253 -9.84 17.09 36.14
CA ASN A 253 -10.21 18.42 36.63
C ASN A 253 -9.35 19.44 35.87
N SER A 254 -10.00 20.28 35.12
CA SER A 254 -9.51 21.57 34.61
C SER A 254 -9.09 22.47 35.72
#